data_c4ac838de704b53a5882dd2d7d31104d
#
_entry.id   c4ac838de704b53a5882dd2d7d31104d
#
_cell.length_a   1.000
_cell.length_b   1.000
_cell.length_c   1.000
_cell.angle_alpha   90.00
_cell.angle_beta   90.00
_cell.angle_gamma   90.00
#
_symmetry.space_group_name_H-M   'P 1'
#
loop_
_entity.id
_entity.type
_entity.pdbx_description
1 polymer ?
#
loop_
_entity_poly.entity_id
_entity_poly.type
_entity_poly.pdbx_seq_one_letter_code
_entity_poly.pdbx_strand_id
1 'polypeptide(L)'
;MVVDDHFVVRMGLTGSVNVEPDMIVNAEASTGEQAVAAYREHRPDIVLMDLKLPGMSGVETTKAICEEFPGAAIIMLSTHDGEEDIYRSLQAGARAYLLKTVERKELIDTIRSVHSGERCISPAVGARLAERMTHPDLTAREVEVLQLIVKGRSNKEIASDLSIAEVTVKLHVGHILTKLGVNDRTQAATTALQRGLVHLD
;
A
#
# COMPACT_ATOMS: atom_id res chain seq x y z
N MET A 1 0.37 7.97 -16.35
CA MET A 1 1.70 7.86 -15.72
C MET A 1 1.86 6.49 -15.07
N VAL A 2 3.07 5.91 -15.09
CA VAL A 2 3.39 4.63 -14.41
C VAL A 2 4.47 4.87 -13.36
N VAL A 3 4.25 4.38 -12.14
CA VAL A 3 5.15 4.52 -10.99
C VAL A 3 5.43 3.14 -10.40
N ASP A 4 6.66 2.66 -10.52
CA ASP A 4 7.11 1.37 -10.02
C ASP A 4 8.64 1.39 -9.94
N ASP A 5 9.26 0.88 -8.88
CA ASP A 5 10.72 0.86 -8.74
C ASP A 5 11.36 -0.26 -9.60
N HIS A 6 10.59 -1.29 -9.93
CA HIS A 6 11.04 -2.40 -10.76
C HIS A 6 10.97 -2.06 -12.24
N PHE A 7 12.13 -1.89 -12.89
CA PHE A 7 12.23 -1.53 -14.31
C PHE A 7 11.39 -2.44 -15.25
N VAL A 8 11.45 -3.75 -15.04
CA VAL A 8 10.74 -4.72 -15.90
C VAL A 8 9.22 -4.60 -15.78
N VAL A 9 8.72 -4.38 -14.56
CA VAL A 9 7.29 -4.18 -14.30
C VAL A 9 6.82 -2.88 -14.96
N ARG A 10 7.58 -1.80 -14.76
CA ARG A 10 7.28 -0.48 -15.34
C ARG A 10 7.24 -0.55 -16.87
N MET A 11 8.24 -1.20 -17.49
CA MET A 11 8.27 -1.43 -18.94
C MET A 11 7.07 -2.26 -19.42
N GLY A 12 6.69 -3.30 -18.68
CA GLY A 12 5.55 -4.15 -19.02
C GLY A 12 4.22 -3.41 -18.95
N LEU A 13 4.02 -2.59 -17.90
CA LEU A 13 2.83 -1.74 -17.74
C LEU A 13 2.75 -0.70 -18.85
N THR A 14 3.86 -0.01 -19.12
CA THR A 14 3.95 0.99 -20.21
C THR A 14 3.63 0.36 -21.55
N GLY A 15 4.22 -0.80 -21.87
CA GLY A 15 3.92 -1.53 -23.09
C GLY A 15 2.46 -1.97 -23.18
N SER A 16 1.89 -2.46 -22.07
CA SER A 16 0.50 -2.91 -22.02
C SER A 16 -0.51 -1.76 -22.25
N VAL A 17 -0.20 -0.57 -21.74
CA VAL A 17 -1.05 0.62 -21.94
C VAL A 17 -0.88 1.20 -23.35
N ASN A 18 0.36 1.36 -23.83
CA ASN A 18 0.64 2.01 -25.12
C ASN A 18 0.17 1.21 -26.36
N VAL A 19 -0.23 -0.05 -26.18
CA VAL A 19 -0.87 -0.85 -27.28
C VAL A 19 -2.31 -0.39 -27.52
N GLU A 20 -2.97 0.23 -26.51
CA GLU A 20 -4.33 0.74 -26.67
C GLU A 20 -4.32 2.05 -27.49
N PRO A 21 -5.20 2.19 -28.48
CA PRO A 21 -5.21 3.36 -29.38
C PRO A 21 -5.67 4.67 -28.69
N ASP A 22 -6.33 4.53 -27.56
CA ASP A 22 -6.91 5.63 -26.76
C ASP A 22 -6.06 5.99 -25.51
N MET A 23 -4.89 5.38 -25.34
CA MET A 23 -4.05 5.56 -24.17
C MET A 23 -2.59 5.80 -24.52
N ILE A 24 -1.90 6.61 -23.71
CA ILE A 24 -0.46 6.82 -23.80
C ILE A 24 0.14 7.00 -22.40
N VAL A 25 1.27 6.38 -22.13
CA VAL A 25 2.07 6.67 -20.94
C VAL A 25 2.93 7.91 -21.23
N ASN A 26 2.58 9.02 -20.60
CA ASN A 26 3.25 10.33 -20.77
C ASN A 26 4.34 10.61 -19.74
N ALA A 27 4.44 9.81 -18.68
CA ALA A 27 5.46 9.93 -17.65
C ALA A 27 5.71 8.61 -16.94
N GLU A 28 6.94 8.40 -16.46
CA GLU A 28 7.35 7.27 -15.61
C GLU A 28 8.12 7.79 -14.40
N ALA A 29 8.02 7.08 -13.27
CA ALA A 29 8.79 7.34 -12.06
C ALA A 29 9.17 6.04 -11.37
N SER A 30 10.27 6.07 -10.61
CA SER A 30 10.76 4.92 -9.83
C SER A 30 10.78 5.18 -8.31
N THR A 31 10.44 6.39 -7.87
CA THR A 31 10.27 6.76 -6.46
C THR A 31 9.04 7.64 -6.27
N GLY A 32 8.57 7.74 -5.03
CA GLY A 32 7.42 8.58 -4.71
C GLY A 32 7.67 10.06 -4.98
N GLU A 33 8.87 10.56 -4.66
CA GLU A 33 9.25 11.95 -4.88
C GLU A 33 9.26 12.30 -6.37
N GLN A 34 9.81 11.41 -7.21
CA GLN A 34 9.77 11.56 -8.66
C GLN A 34 8.34 11.56 -9.18
N ALA A 35 7.47 10.69 -8.63
CA ALA A 35 6.07 10.62 -9.03
C ALA A 35 5.31 11.92 -8.73
N VAL A 36 5.52 12.53 -7.55
CA VAL A 36 4.93 13.83 -7.21
C VAL A 36 5.42 14.92 -8.17
N ALA A 37 6.73 14.97 -8.46
CA ALA A 37 7.30 15.93 -9.39
C ALA A 37 6.75 15.75 -10.82
N ALA A 38 6.72 14.51 -11.32
CA ALA A 38 6.19 14.17 -12.63
C ALA A 38 4.69 14.45 -12.75
N TYR A 39 3.92 14.23 -11.67
CA TYR A 39 2.49 14.58 -11.66
C TYR A 39 2.26 16.10 -11.82
N ARG A 40 3.06 16.93 -11.14
CA ARG A 40 3.01 18.40 -11.27
C ARG A 40 3.28 18.87 -12.69
N GLU A 41 4.25 18.25 -13.35
CA GLU A 41 4.69 18.62 -14.70
C GLU A 41 3.72 18.13 -15.78
N HIS A 42 3.35 16.85 -15.73
CA HIS A 42 2.65 16.19 -16.83
C HIS A 42 1.14 16.07 -16.66
N ARG A 43 0.61 16.27 -15.45
CA ARG A 43 -0.84 16.19 -15.14
C ARG A 43 -1.54 14.99 -15.79
N PRO A 44 -1.07 13.76 -15.56
CA PRO A 44 -1.67 12.58 -16.15
C PRO A 44 -3.12 12.40 -15.68
N ASP A 45 -3.99 11.93 -16.57
CA ASP A 45 -5.37 11.60 -16.22
C ASP A 45 -5.43 10.44 -15.24
N ILE A 46 -4.54 9.45 -15.39
CA ILE A 46 -4.45 8.25 -14.54
C ILE A 46 -3.01 8.01 -14.09
N VAL A 47 -2.85 7.61 -12.84
CA VAL A 47 -1.59 7.12 -12.29
C VAL A 47 -1.74 5.65 -11.90
N LEU A 48 -0.89 4.80 -12.45
CA LEU A 48 -0.64 3.45 -11.97
C LEU A 48 0.48 3.54 -10.93
N MET A 49 0.18 3.27 -9.67
CA MET A 49 1.05 3.51 -8.53
C MET A 49 1.40 2.21 -7.83
N ASP A 50 2.68 1.84 -7.79
CA ASP A 50 3.13 0.75 -6.94
C ASP A 50 2.94 1.09 -5.45
N LEU A 51 2.50 0.11 -4.68
CA LEU A 51 2.37 0.23 -3.24
C LEU A 51 3.72 0.42 -2.56
N LYS A 52 4.72 -0.37 -2.98
CA LYS A 52 6.07 -0.36 -2.42
C LYS A 52 7.01 0.44 -3.30
N LEU A 53 7.43 1.59 -2.81
CA LEU A 53 8.44 2.44 -3.44
C LEU A 53 9.55 2.74 -2.43
N PRO A 54 10.79 2.90 -2.88
CA PRO A 54 11.88 3.32 -2.02
C PRO A 54 11.66 4.77 -1.52
N GLY A 55 11.96 5.02 -0.26
CA GLY A 55 11.75 6.32 0.37
C GLY A 55 10.28 6.55 0.72
N MET A 56 9.58 7.36 -0.06
CA MET A 56 8.16 7.64 0.10
C MET A 56 7.33 6.50 -0.51
N SER A 57 6.56 5.78 0.30
CA SER A 57 5.70 4.68 -0.15
C SER A 57 4.61 5.13 -1.13
N GLY A 58 4.02 4.18 -1.89
CA GLY A 58 2.92 4.50 -2.80
C GLY A 58 1.69 5.07 -2.11
N VAL A 59 1.42 4.68 -0.86
CA VAL A 59 0.32 5.25 -0.05
C VAL A 59 0.62 6.71 0.30
N GLU A 60 1.82 7.02 0.78
CA GLU A 60 2.23 8.38 1.10
C GLU A 60 2.29 9.26 -0.16
N THR A 61 2.77 8.71 -1.27
CA THR A 61 2.79 9.38 -2.58
C THR A 61 1.38 9.69 -3.07
N THR A 62 0.46 8.71 -2.96
CA THR A 62 -0.96 8.89 -3.29
C THR A 62 -1.58 10.01 -2.46
N LYS A 63 -1.34 9.99 -1.14
CA LYS A 63 -1.83 11.03 -0.24
C LYS A 63 -1.30 12.40 -0.63
N ALA A 64 0.01 12.54 -0.86
CA ALA A 64 0.63 13.80 -1.25
C ALA A 64 0.07 14.36 -2.57
N ILE A 65 -0.12 13.48 -3.58
CA ILE A 65 -0.72 13.89 -4.86
C ILE A 65 -2.18 14.30 -4.67
N CYS A 66 -2.99 13.54 -3.93
CA CYS A 66 -4.41 13.83 -3.74
C CYS A 66 -4.66 15.09 -2.88
N GLU A 67 -3.78 15.40 -1.91
CA GLU A 67 -3.85 16.64 -1.12
C GLU A 67 -3.57 17.87 -1.98
N GLU A 68 -2.60 17.80 -2.89
CA GLU A 68 -2.28 18.91 -3.81
C GLU A 68 -3.26 18.97 -5.00
N PHE A 69 -3.75 17.80 -5.46
CA PHE A 69 -4.65 17.65 -6.62
C PHE A 69 -5.86 16.78 -6.26
N PRO A 70 -6.92 17.36 -5.67
CA PRO A 70 -8.08 16.57 -5.21
C PRO A 70 -8.83 15.78 -6.29
N GLY A 71 -8.58 16.09 -7.58
CA GLY A 71 -9.14 15.37 -8.74
C GLY A 71 -8.30 14.18 -9.22
N ALA A 72 -7.09 13.97 -8.67
CA ALA A 72 -6.17 12.93 -9.12
C ALA A 72 -6.83 11.55 -9.10
N ALA A 73 -6.63 10.78 -10.17
CA ALA A 73 -7.16 9.43 -10.31
C ALA A 73 -6.01 8.42 -10.24
N ILE A 74 -5.90 7.74 -9.12
CA ILE A 74 -4.80 6.83 -8.81
C ILE A 74 -5.33 5.42 -8.68
N ILE A 75 -4.70 4.48 -9.39
CA ILE A 75 -4.91 3.05 -9.32
C ILE A 75 -3.69 2.47 -8.62
N MET A 76 -3.91 1.89 -7.43
CA MET A 76 -2.84 1.23 -6.69
C MET A 76 -2.57 -0.15 -7.29
N LEU A 77 -1.30 -0.49 -7.47
CA LEU A 77 -0.82 -1.81 -7.89
C LEU A 77 0.00 -2.44 -6.76
N SER A 78 -0.22 -3.72 -6.46
CA SER A 78 0.52 -4.42 -5.41
C SER A 78 0.70 -5.90 -5.73
N THR A 79 1.75 -6.50 -5.19
CA THR A 79 1.91 -7.97 -5.12
C THR A 79 1.20 -8.57 -3.89
N HIS A 80 0.65 -7.74 -3.00
CA HIS A 80 0.05 -8.13 -1.73
C HIS A 80 -1.45 -7.79 -1.73
N ASP A 81 -2.24 -8.67 -1.14
CA ASP A 81 -3.69 -8.53 -0.97
C ASP A 81 -4.07 -8.28 0.50
N GLY A 82 -3.14 -7.77 1.30
CA GLY A 82 -3.34 -7.45 2.70
C GLY A 82 -4.45 -6.40 2.89
N GLU A 83 -5.37 -6.69 3.80
CA GLU A 83 -6.53 -5.84 4.06
C GLU A 83 -6.16 -4.42 4.51
N GLU A 84 -5.04 -4.27 5.24
CA GLU A 84 -4.53 -2.98 5.69
C GLU A 84 -3.94 -2.16 4.54
N ASP A 85 -3.22 -2.81 3.61
CA ASP A 85 -2.69 -2.14 2.42
C ASP A 85 -3.80 -1.58 1.53
N ILE A 86 -4.86 -2.39 1.33
CA ILE A 86 -6.05 -1.98 0.60
C ILE A 86 -6.71 -0.78 1.30
N TYR A 87 -6.95 -0.91 2.62
CA TYR A 87 -7.60 0.13 3.41
C TYR A 87 -6.83 1.44 3.35
N ARG A 88 -5.53 1.44 3.63
CA ARG A 88 -4.67 2.63 3.59
C ARG A 88 -4.61 3.27 2.21
N SER A 89 -4.54 2.46 1.16
CA SER A 89 -4.53 2.95 -0.22
C SER A 89 -5.80 3.72 -0.57
N LEU A 90 -6.97 3.17 -0.23
CA LEU A 90 -8.26 3.80 -0.48
C LEU A 90 -8.47 5.04 0.41
N GLN A 91 -8.02 5.02 1.66
CA GLN A 91 -8.03 6.18 2.56
C GLN A 91 -7.13 7.31 2.07
N ALA A 92 -5.99 6.99 1.46
CA ALA A 92 -5.09 7.97 0.85
C ALA A 92 -5.66 8.63 -0.41
N GLY A 93 -6.75 8.10 -0.97
CA GLY A 93 -7.45 8.65 -2.13
C GLY A 93 -7.37 7.82 -3.40
N ALA A 94 -6.80 6.61 -3.37
CA ALA A 94 -6.82 5.72 -4.52
C ALA A 94 -8.26 5.38 -4.93
N ARG A 95 -8.51 5.30 -6.25
CA ARG A 95 -9.82 4.99 -6.83
C ARG A 95 -10.00 3.51 -7.14
N ALA A 96 -8.89 2.78 -7.27
CA ALA A 96 -8.87 1.34 -7.47
C ALA A 96 -7.64 0.72 -6.80
N TYR A 97 -7.73 -0.58 -6.52
CA TYR A 97 -6.63 -1.41 -6.04
C TYR A 97 -6.61 -2.70 -6.85
N LEU A 98 -5.49 -2.99 -7.49
CA LEU A 98 -5.29 -4.18 -8.32
C LEU A 98 -4.03 -4.93 -7.85
N LEU A 99 -4.08 -6.25 -7.97
CA LEU A 99 -2.87 -7.06 -7.82
C LEU A 99 -2.03 -7.00 -9.10
N LYS A 100 -0.71 -7.00 -8.98
CA LYS A 100 0.21 -7.03 -10.14
C LYS A 100 0.09 -8.32 -10.97
N THR A 101 -0.65 -9.33 -10.48
CA THR A 101 -1.02 -10.55 -11.20
C THR A 101 -2.29 -10.39 -12.05
N VAL A 102 -2.89 -9.21 -12.05
CA VAL A 102 -4.09 -8.90 -12.83
C VAL A 102 -3.86 -9.13 -14.32
N GLU A 103 -4.87 -9.67 -15.02
CA GLU A 103 -4.82 -9.80 -16.46
C GLU A 103 -4.83 -8.42 -17.15
N ARG A 104 -4.13 -8.34 -18.31
CA ARG A 104 -4.07 -7.09 -19.08
C ARG A 104 -5.46 -6.51 -19.36
N LYS A 105 -6.44 -7.35 -19.70
CA LYS A 105 -7.81 -6.89 -19.97
C LYS A 105 -8.41 -6.16 -18.77
N GLU A 106 -8.33 -6.75 -17.59
CA GLU A 106 -8.88 -6.16 -16.36
C GLU A 106 -8.16 -4.85 -16.00
N LEU A 107 -6.84 -4.77 -16.18
CA LEU A 107 -6.08 -3.53 -16.00
C LEU A 107 -6.61 -2.40 -16.89
N ILE A 108 -6.77 -2.68 -18.20
CA ILE A 108 -7.24 -1.70 -19.18
C ILE A 108 -8.69 -1.29 -18.90
N ASP A 109 -9.56 -2.25 -18.61
CA ASP A 109 -10.96 -1.97 -18.25
C ASP A 109 -11.03 -1.09 -16.97
N THR A 110 -10.19 -1.37 -15.97
CA THR A 110 -10.11 -0.56 -14.75
C THR A 110 -9.61 0.85 -15.04
N ILE A 111 -8.59 1.02 -15.90
CA ILE A 111 -8.11 2.35 -16.30
C ILE A 111 -9.26 3.16 -16.93
N ARG A 112 -10.03 2.56 -17.84
CA ARG A 112 -11.18 3.23 -18.49
C ARG A 112 -12.29 3.61 -17.50
N SER A 113 -12.65 2.70 -16.61
CA SER A 113 -13.64 2.96 -15.56
C SER A 113 -13.20 4.07 -14.59
N VAL A 114 -11.95 4.06 -14.16
CA VAL A 114 -11.42 5.11 -13.27
C VAL A 114 -11.33 6.45 -14.00
N HIS A 115 -10.99 6.45 -15.30
CA HIS A 115 -10.99 7.66 -16.14
C HIS A 115 -12.41 8.25 -16.30
N SER A 116 -13.45 7.41 -16.40
CA SER A 116 -14.86 7.87 -16.42
C SER A 116 -15.36 8.41 -15.07
N GLY A 117 -14.53 8.37 -14.03
CA GLY A 117 -14.84 8.90 -12.70
C GLY A 117 -15.32 7.86 -11.69
N GLU A 118 -15.38 6.59 -12.07
CA GLU A 118 -15.81 5.50 -11.17
C GLU A 118 -14.71 5.13 -10.15
N ARG A 119 -15.14 4.55 -9.03
CA ARG A 119 -14.27 3.82 -8.12
C ARG A 119 -14.39 2.33 -8.40
N CYS A 120 -13.27 1.69 -8.74
CA CYS A 120 -13.25 0.27 -9.07
C CYS A 120 -12.76 -0.54 -7.88
N ILE A 121 -13.69 -1.10 -7.12
CA ILE A 121 -13.41 -2.01 -6.01
C ILE A 121 -13.92 -3.39 -6.43
N SER A 122 -13.01 -4.32 -6.73
CA SER A 122 -13.39 -5.69 -7.05
C SER A 122 -14.07 -6.36 -5.85
N PRO A 123 -14.91 -7.39 -6.06
CA PRO A 123 -15.53 -8.13 -4.95
C PRO A 123 -14.51 -8.69 -3.96
N ALA A 124 -13.34 -9.14 -4.41
CA ALA A 124 -12.27 -9.63 -3.56
C ALA A 124 -11.68 -8.50 -2.68
N VAL A 125 -11.42 -7.33 -3.25
CA VAL A 125 -10.96 -6.15 -2.50
C VAL A 125 -12.03 -5.68 -1.51
N GLY A 126 -13.30 -5.69 -1.90
CA GLY A 126 -14.43 -5.36 -1.02
C GLY A 126 -14.55 -6.30 0.18
N ALA A 127 -14.34 -7.60 -0.02
CA ALA A 127 -14.34 -8.59 1.06
C ALA A 127 -13.21 -8.33 2.06
N ARG A 128 -11.98 -8.07 1.59
CA ARG A 128 -10.83 -7.71 2.43
C ARG A 128 -11.06 -6.42 3.22
N LEU A 129 -11.65 -5.43 2.59
CA LEU A 129 -12.00 -4.18 3.26
C LEU A 129 -13.03 -4.38 4.37
N ALA A 130 -14.06 -5.21 4.13
CA ALA A 130 -15.05 -5.58 5.15
C ALA A 130 -14.41 -6.34 6.32
N GLU A 131 -13.47 -7.26 6.04
CA GLU A 131 -12.70 -7.97 7.05
C GLU A 131 -11.88 -6.99 7.90
N ARG A 132 -11.18 -6.04 7.28
CA ARG A 132 -10.42 -4.99 7.98
C ARG A 132 -11.29 -4.18 8.96
N MET A 133 -12.53 -3.87 8.58
CA MET A 133 -13.43 -3.08 9.43
C MET A 133 -13.85 -3.79 10.73
N THR A 134 -13.66 -5.09 10.82
CA THR A 134 -13.96 -5.87 12.04
C THR A 134 -12.81 -5.89 13.05
N HIS A 135 -11.62 -5.43 12.64
CA HIS A 135 -10.42 -5.47 13.46
C HIS A 135 -10.14 -4.12 14.15
N PRO A 136 -9.76 -4.13 15.44
CA PRO A 136 -9.37 -2.90 16.13
C PRO A 136 -8.05 -2.35 15.60
N ASP A 137 -7.93 -1.03 15.55
CA ASP A 137 -6.71 -0.35 15.13
C ASP A 137 -5.57 -0.55 16.14
N LEU A 138 -4.37 -0.78 15.60
CA LEU A 138 -3.13 -0.66 16.37
C LEU A 138 -2.78 0.83 16.52
N THR A 139 -2.33 1.21 17.71
CA THR A 139 -1.74 2.53 17.93
C THR A 139 -0.40 2.64 17.21
N ALA A 140 0.07 3.86 16.94
CA ALA A 140 1.38 4.08 16.33
C ALA A 140 2.50 3.34 17.09
N ARG A 141 2.46 3.35 18.43
CA ARG A 141 3.45 2.66 19.27
C ARG A 141 3.36 1.14 19.17
N GLU A 142 2.18 0.57 19.05
CA GLU A 142 2.00 -0.87 18.82
C GLU A 142 2.50 -1.28 17.43
N VAL A 143 2.34 -0.44 16.42
CA VAL A 143 2.90 -0.67 15.07
C VAL A 143 4.43 -0.68 15.11
N GLU A 144 5.07 0.29 15.78
CA GLU A 144 6.54 0.31 15.96
C GLU A 144 7.06 -0.96 16.66
N VAL A 145 6.40 -1.38 17.73
CA VAL A 145 6.73 -2.63 18.44
C VAL A 145 6.54 -3.84 17.53
N LEU A 146 5.44 -3.89 16.77
CA LEU A 146 5.14 -4.99 15.85
C LEU A 146 6.15 -5.09 14.72
N GLN A 147 6.62 -3.96 14.18
CA GLN A 147 7.71 -3.92 13.19
C GLN A 147 8.99 -4.59 13.72
N LEU A 148 9.36 -4.30 14.96
CA LEU A 148 10.54 -4.90 15.59
C LEU A 148 10.32 -6.39 15.94
N ILE A 149 9.09 -6.79 16.27
CA ILE A 149 8.73 -8.21 16.42
C ILE A 149 8.93 -8.96 15.10
N VAL A 150 8.45 -8.41 13.99
CA VAL A 150 8.62 -9.00 12.64
C VAL A 150 10.10 -9.11 12.26
N LYS A 151 10.93 -8.14 12.66
CA LYS A 151 12.41 -8.18 12.50
C LYS A 151 13.10 -9.17 13.47
N GLY A 152 12.35 -9.91 14.29
CA GLY A 152 12.88 -10.93 15.21
C GLY A 152 13.52 -10.38 16.48
N ARG A 153 13.34 -9.10 16.83
CA ARG A 153 13.92 -8.48 18.02
C ARG A 153 13.31 -9.03 19.31
N SER A 154 14.11 -9.35 20.32
CA SER A 154 13.64 -9.68 21.67
C SER A 154 13.05 -8.45 22.39
N ASN A 155 12.27 -8.65 23.46
CA ASN A 155 11.71 -7.52 24.23
C ASN A 155 12.80 -6.58 24.79
N LYS A 156 13.97 -7.12 25.14
CA LYS A 156 15.10 -6.32 25.62
C LYS A 156 15.69 -5.44 24.51
N GLU A 157 15.83 -5.98 23.29
CA GLU A 157 16.29 -5.21 22.11
C GLU A 157 15.26 -4.14 21.73
N ILE A 158 13.96 -4.49 21.68
CA ILE A 158 12.88 -3.55 21.41
C ILE A 158 12.88 -2.41 22.46
N ALA A 159 13.05 -2.73 23.72
CA ALA A 159 13.15 -1.73 24.80
C ALA A 159 14.31 -0.76 24.57
N SER A 160 15.47 -1.29 24.15
CA SER A 160 16.66 -0.50 23.80
C SER A 160 16.40 0.36 22.56
N ASP A 161 15.92 -0.23 21.46
CA ASP A 161 15.67 0.44 20.18
C ASP A 161 14.65 1.60 20.33
N LEU A 162 13.63 1.40 21.15
CA LEU A 162 12.56 2.37 21.38
C LEU A 162 12.77 3.26 22.61
N SER A 163 13.88 3.09 23.35
CA SER A 163 14.23 3.84 24.57
C SER A 163 13.10 3.81 25.65
N ILE A 164 12.54 2.60 25.90
CA ILE A 164 11.49 2.37 26.91
C ILE A 164 11.86 1.19 27.82
N ALA A 165 11.14 1.01 28.92
CA ALA A 165 11.34 -0.12 29.81
C ALA A 165 10.86 -1.44 29.17
N GLU A 166 11.53 -2.56 29.45
CA GLU A 166 11.15 -3.90 28.94
C GLU A 166 9.73 -4.30 29.40
N VAL A 167 9.32 -3.87 30.59
CA VAL A 167 7.96 -4.11 31.08
C VAL A 167 6.91 -3.41 30.21
N THR A 168 7.22 -2.23 29.70
CA THR A 168 6.35 -1.47 28.77
C THR A 168 6.24 -2.19 27.43
N VAL A 169 7.35 -2.76 26.93
CA VAL A 169 7.31 -3.61 25.71
C VAL A 169 6.39 -4.80 25.92
N LYS A 170 6.50 -5.51 27.07
CA LYS A 170 5.60 -6.64 27.40
C LYS A 170 4.13 -6.25 27.39
N LEU A 171 3.79 -5.07 27.88
CA LEU A 171 2.41 -4.54 27.84
C LEU A 171 1.96 -4.31 26.38
N HIS A 172 2.78 -3.65 25.56
CA HIS A 172 2.46 -3.45 24.14
C HIS A 172 2.29 -4.78 23.40
N VAL A 173 3.18 -5.76 23.63
CA VAL A 173 3.04 -7.11 23.05
C VAL A 173 1.71 -7.73 23.45
N GLY A 174 1.32 -7.69 24.72
CA GLY A 174 0.03 -8.19 25.19
C GLY A 174 -1.16 -7.56 24.46
N HIS A 175 -1.15 -6.22 24.34
CA HIS A 175 -2.19 -5.50 23.60
C HIS A 175 -2.21 -5.87 22.12
N ILE A 176 -1.05 -5.99 21.47
CA ILE A 176 -0.94 -6.42 20.06
C ILE A 176 -1.55 -7.81 19.89
N LEU A 177 -1.18 -8.81 20.72
CA LEU A 177 -1.73 -10.15 20.65
C LEU A 177 -3.26 -10.13 20.76
N THR A 178 -3.80 -9.36 21.72
CA THR A 178 -5.25 -9.22 21.91
C THR A 178 -5.92 -8.60 20.70
N LYS A 179 -5.37 -7.50 20.16
CA LYS A 179 -5.96 -6.79 19.00
C LYS A 179 -5.88 -7.60 17.70
N LEU A 180 -4.82 -8.40 17.53
CA LEU A 180 -4.67 -9.28 16.38
C LEU A 180 -5.46 -10.59 16.53
N GLY A 181 -5.95 -10.92 17.74
CA GLY A 181 -6.65 -12.17 18.02
C GLY A 181 -5.74 -13.40 17.96
N VAL A 182 -4.47 -13.26 18.34
CA VAL A 182 -3.45 -14.32 18.27
C VAL A 182 -2.87 -14.65 19.65
N ASN A 183 -2.27 -15.84 19.79
CA ASN A 183 -1.85 -16.34 21.09
C ASN A 183 -0.37 -16.11 21.41
N ASP A 184 0.47 -15.93 20.40
CA ASP A 184 1.92 -15.78 20.56
C ASP A 184 2.52 -14.80 19.56
N ARG A 185 3.78 -14.41 19.80
CA ARG A 185 4.49 -13.42 18.97
C ARG A 185 4.80 -13.90 17.56
N THR A 186 4.94 -15.21 17.34
CA THR A 186 5.20 -15.79 16.01
C THR A 186 3.94 -15.65 15.16
N GLN A 187 2.77 -15.96 15.74
CA GLN A 187 1.48 -15.73 15.10
C GLN A 187 1.27 -14.23 14.82
N ALA A 188 1.63 -13.35 15.78
CA ALA A 188 1.53 -11.91 15.58
C ALA A 188 2.38 -11.45 14.39
N ALA A 189 3.63 -11.91 14.27
CA ALA A 189 4.50 -11.57 13.15
C ALA A 189 3.92 -12.07 11.81
N THR A 190 3.45 -13.31 11.76
CA THR A 190 2.86 -13.90 10.54
C THR A 190 1.58 -13.16 10.13
N THR A 191 0.68 -12.93 11.08
CA THR A 191 -0.56 -12.18 10.86
C THR A 191 -0.29 -10.75 10.39
N ALA A 192 0.71 -10.08 10.98
CA ALA A 192 1.09 -8.73 10.58
C ALA A 192 1.53 -8.65 9.12
N LEU A 193 2.32 -9.61 8.66
CA LEU A 193 2.75 -9.70 7.26
C LEU A 193 1.60 -10.03 6.32
N GLN A 194 0.75 -10.99 6.67
CA GLN A 194 -0.40 -11.40 5.86
C GLN A 194 -1.44 -10.28 5.69
N ARG A 195 -1.67 -9.51 6.77
CA ARG A 195 -2.65 -8.40 6.75
C ARG A 195 -2.09 -7.10 6.17
N GLY A 196 -0.80 -7.02 5.85
CA GLY A 196 -0.14 -5.80 5.37
C GLY A 196 0.04 -4.72 6.43
N LEU A 197 0.00 -5.10 7.74
CA LEU A 197 0.28 -4.17 8.84
C LEU A 197 1.75 -3.74 8.89
N VAL A 198 2.62 -4.66 8.49
CA VAL A 198 4.08 -4.49 8.43
C VAL A 198 4.61 -5.20 7.19
N HIS A 199 5.63 -4.62 6.57
CA HIS A 199 6.36 -5.24 5.47
C HIS A 199 7.82 -5.54 5.88
N LEU A 200 8.40 -6.59 5.31
CA LEU A 200 9.84 -6.81 5.33
C LEU A 200 10.45 -6.04 4.15
N ASP A 201 11.47 -5.24 4.45
CA ASP A 201 12.30 -4.54 3.47
C ASP A 201 13.29 -5.51 2.82
#